data_6127899d24f49501e84f7e877e267ca9
#
_entry.id   6127899d24f49501e84f7e877e267ca9
#
_cell.length_a   1.000
_cell.length_b   1.000
_cell.length_c   1.000
_cell.angle_alpha   90.00
_cell.angle_beta   90.00
_cell.angle_gamma   90.00
#
_symmetry.space_group_name_H-M   'P 1'
#
loop_
_entity.id
_entity.type
_entity.pdbx_description
1 polymer ?
#
loop_
_entity_poly.entity_id
_entity_poly.type
_entity_poly.pdbx_seq_one_letter_code
_entity_poly.pdbx_strand_id
1 'polypeptide(L)'
;NVVPTARAAQLTKNREGIRRLAAEELGLPTSPYHFSDTFEDYAAAVKSVGYPCVVKPIMSSSGKGQSVLKSDADLQRAWDYAQEGGRAGKGRVIVEGFIDFDYEITLLTVRHVGGTTFCAPIGHRQENGDYQESWQPQVMSPKALAESERVALAVTEALGGRGLFGVEL
;
A
#
# COMPACT_ATOMS: atom_id res chain seq x y z
N ASN A 1 -27.26 6.50 -5.60
CA ASN A 1 -26.20 5.50 -5.72
C ASN A 1 -24.86 6.18 -5.47
N VAL A 2 -24.05 5.62 -4.56
CA VAL A 2 -22.69 6.08 -4.27
C VAL A 2 -21.71 5.04 -4.82
N VAL A 3 -20.74 5.47 -5.61
CA VAL A 3 -19.75 4.64 -6.27
C VAL A 3 -18.37 5.27 -6.06
N PRO A 4 -17.39 4.57 -5.49
CA PRO A 4 -17.49 3.26 -4.85
C PRO A 4 -18.34 3.28 -3.57
N THR A 5 -18.55 2.12 -2.93
CA THR A 5 -19.31 2.05 -1.67
C THR A 5 -18.60 2.80 -0.54
N ALA A 6 -19.38 3.23 0.48
CA ALA A 6 -18.79 3.86 1.67
C ALA A 6 -17.77 2.95 2.38
N ARG A 7 -18.04 1.63 2.45
CA ARG A 7 -17.12 0.63 2.99
C ARG A 7 -15.80 0.59 2.19
N ALA A 8 -15.87 0.56 0.87
CA ALA A 8 -14.69 0.57 0.02
C ALA A 8 -13.86 1.84 0.24
N ALA A 9 -14.50 3.02 0.25
CA ALA A 9 -13.82 4.28 0.51
C ALA A 9 -13.18 4.33 1.91
N GLN A 10 -13.83 3.80 2.93
CA GLN A 10 -13.30 3.74 4.30
C GLN A 10 -12.06 2.85 4.39
N LEU A 11 -12.10 1.65 3.79
CA LEU A 11 -10.98 0.71 3.81
C LEU A 11 -9.78 1.23 3.02
N THR A 12 -10.00 1.80 1.83
CA THR A 12 -8.91 2.25 0.96
C THR A 12 -8.24 3.55 1.42
N LYS A 13 -8.92 4.37 2.23
CA LYS A 13 -8.32 5.57 2.83
C LYS A 13 -7.41 5.28 4.02
N ASN A 14 -7.51 4.10 4.61
CA ASN A 14 -6.77 3.70 5.79
C ASN A 14 -5.85 2.52 5.46
N ARG A 15 -4.53 2.73 5.58
CA ARG A 15 -3.54 1.68 5.31
C ARG A 15 -3.75 0.42 6.14
N GLU A 16 -4.18 0.56 7.40
CA GLU A 16 -4.47 -0.60 8.25
C GLU A 16 -5.65 -1.39 7.70
N GLY A 17 -6.74 -0.72 7.33
CA GLY A 17 -7.94 -1.37 6.79
C GLY A 17 -7.65 -2.20 5.55
N ILE A 18 -7.00 -1.61 4.55
CA ILE A 18 -6.70 -2.33 3.30
C ILE A 18 -5.61 -3.39 3.50
N ARG A 19 -4.61 -3.15 4.37
CA ARG A 19 -3.55 -4.12 4.65
C ARG A 19 -4.10 -5.36 5.34
N ARG A 20 -4.94 -5.21 6.36
CA ARG A 20 -5.57 -6.33 7.05
C ARG A 20 -6.50 -7.11 6.13
N LEU A 21 -7.31 -6.41 5.32
CA LEU A 21 -8.14 -7.05 4.31
C LEU A 21 -7.29 -7.95 3.39
N ALA A 22 -6.21 -7.41 2.83
CA ALA A 22 -5.37 -8.17 1.90
C ALA A 22 -4.64 -9.33 2.57
N ALA A 23 -3.95 -9.08 3.69
CA ALA A 23 -3.08 -10.06 4.32
C ALA A 23 -3.83 -11.05 5.20
N GLU A 24 -4.76 -10.59 6.05
CA GLU A 24 -5.38 -11.40 7.11
C GLU A 24 -6.69 -12.05 6.64
N GLU A 25 -7.54 -11.33 5.89
CA GLU A 25 -8.82 -11.86 5.44
C GLU A 25 -8.70 -12.63 4.12
N LEU A 26 -7.90 -12.11 3.17
CA LEU A 26 -7.76 -12.70 1.83
C LEU A 26 -6.52 -13.59 1.67
N GLY A 27 -5.60 -13.59 2.64
CA GLY A 27 -4.36 -14.37 2.58
C GLY A 27 -3.46 -14.03 1.38
N LEU A 28 -3.54 -12.79 0.90
CA LEU A 28 -2.72 -12.34 -0.22
C LEU A 28 -1.28 -12.06 0.23
N PRO A 29 -0.29 -12.26 -0.65
CA PRO A 29 1.10 -11.94 -0.32
C PRO A 29 1.26 -10.44 -0.07
N THR A 30 1.86 -10.10 1.07
CA THR A 30 2.22 -8.74 1.45
C THR A 30 3.60 -8.77 2.10
N SER A 31 4.29 -7.62 2.18
CA SER A 31 5.47 -7.51 3.03
C SER A 31 5.10 -7.80 4.49
N PRO A 32 6.01 -8.34 5.33
CA PRO A 32 5.79 -8.42 6.77
C PRO A 32 5.54 -7.02 7.32
N TYR A 33 4.62 -6.89 8.27
CA TYR A 33 4.25 -5.59 8.80
C TYR A 33 3.80 -5.64 10.26
N HIS A 34 3.92 -4.49 10.94
CA HIS A 34 3.34 -4.23 12.26
C HIS A 34 2.76 -2.83 12.33
N PHE A 35 1.66 -2.70 13.09
CA PHE A 35 1.09 -1.39 13.43
C PHE A 35 1.52 -0.99 14.83
N SER A 36 1.85 0.28 15.03
CA SER A 36 2.36 0.79 16.31
C SER A 36 1.75 2.15 16.64
N ASP A 37 1.36 2.34 17.88
CA ASP A 37 0.79 3.58 18.40
C ASP A 37 1.80 4.40 19.23
N THR A 38 2.79 3.74 19.80
CA THR A 38 3.82 4.35 20.65
C THR A 38 5.19 4.18 20.04
N PHE A 39 6.15 5.00 20.48
CA PHE A 39 7.54 4.86 20.05
C PHE A 39 8.16 3.51 20.47
N GLU A 40 7.81 3.03 21.65
CA GLU A 40 8.28 1.75 22.17
C GLU A 40 7.80 0.58 21.31
N ASP A 41 6.50 0.55 20.97
CA ASP A 41 5.92 -0.46 20.09
C ASP A 41 6.51 -0.39 18.68
N TYR A 42 6.73 0.83 18.19
CA TYR A 42 7.38 1.06 16.90
C TYR A 42 8.82 0.53 16.87
N ALA A 43 9.63 0.82 17.90
CA ALA A 43 10.99 0.32 17.98
C ALA A 43 11.03 -1.22 18.04
N ALA A 44 10.09 -1.83 18.79
CA ALA A 44 9.94 -3.27 18.84
C ALA A 44 9.52 -3.86 17.48
N ALA A 45 8.59 -3.18 16.76
CA ALA A 45 8.15 -3.56 15.42
C ALA A 45 9.30 -3.53 14.41
N VAL A 46 10.12 -2.46 14.41
CA VAL A 46 11.31 -2.36 13.54
C VAL A 46 12.28 -3.50 13.81
N LYS A 47 12.53 -3.81 15.10
CA LYS A 47 13.40 -4.92 15.47
C LYS A 47 12.85 -6.28 15.03
N SER A 48 11.53 -6.46 15.03
CA SER A 48 10.86 -7.69 14.58
C SER A 48 10.90 -7.85 13.07
N VAL A 49 10.65 -6.76 12.32
CA VAL A 49 10.67 -6.75 10.84
C VAL A 49 12.10 -6.86 10.32
N GLY A 50 13.06 -6.21 10.99
CA GLY A 50 14.46 -6.14 10.59
C GLY A 50 14.75 -5.01 9.59
N TYR A 51 16.04 -4.83 9.28
CA TYR A 51 16.52 -3.81 8.34
C TYR A 51 16.89 -4.41 6.98
N PRO A 52 16.69 -3.65 5.88
CA PRO A 52 15.96 -2.40 5.82
C PRO A 52 14.46 -2.57 6.00
N CYS A 53 13.79 -1.55 6.55
CA CYS A 53 12.33 -1.51 6.65
C CYS A 53 11.80 -0.11 6.35
N VAL A 54 10.49 0.01 6.18
CA VAL A 54 9.82 1.27 5.85
C VAL A 54 8.80 1.60 6.92
N VAL A 55 8.82 2.83 7.43
CA VAL A 55 7.75 3.35 8.29
C VAL A 55 6.89 4.35 7.52
N LYS A 56 5.57 4.28 7.73
CA LYS A 56 4.59 5.18 7.10
C LYS A 56 3.50 5.54 8.10
N PRO A 57 2.99 6.80 8.11
CA PRO A 57 1.73 7.11 8.80
C PRO A 57 0.58 6.29 8.22
N ILE A 58 -0.41 5.95 9.05
CA ILE A 58 -1.60 5.22 8.59
C ILE A 58 -2.38 6.00 7.53
N MET A 59 -2.44 7.31 7.65
CA MET A 59 -3.09 8.20 6.69
C MET A 59 -2.12 9.26 6.19
N SER A 60 -1.53 9.01 5.04
CA SER A 60 -0.70 9.97 4.30
C SER A 60 -0.77 9.69 2.79
N SER A 61 -0.28 10.62 1.98
CA SER A 61 -0.16 10.44 0.53
C SER A 61 1.15 11.05 0.04
N SER A 62 1.57 10.69 -1.16
CA SER A 62 2.76 11.22 -1.82
C SER A 62 4.01 11.08 -0.93
N GLY A 63 4.20 9.93 -0.30
CA GLY A 63 5.37 9.64 0.52
C GLY A 63 5.55 10.50 1.79
N LYS A 64 4.63 11.43 2.11
CA LYS A 64 4.74 12.29 3.29
C LYS A 64 4.77 11.46 4.57
N GLY A 65 5.79 11.70 5.41
CA GLY A 65 6.02 10.96 6.64
C GLY A 65 6.59 9.55 6.43
N GLN A 66 6.90 9.15 5.20
CA GLN A 66 7.51 7.87 4.90
C GLN A 66 9.03 7.94 5.03
N SER A 67 9.63 6.95 5.66
CA SER A 67 11.09 6.80 5.78
C SER A 67 11.52 5.35 5.57
N VAL A 68 12.67 5.17 4.93
CA VAL A 68 13.40 3.90 4.92
C VAL A 68 14.39 3.92 6.07
N LEU A 69 14.35 2.91 6.92
CA LEU A 69 15.29 2.72 8.02
C LEU A 69 16.31 1.67 7.61
N LYS A 70 17.59 2.00 7.83
CA LYS A 70 18.71 1.10 7.54
C LYS A 70 19.43 0.64 8.82
N SER A 71 19.20 1.31 9.92
CA SER A 71 19.80 1.02 11.23
C SER A 71 19.02 1.67 12.37
N ASP A 72 19.37 1.33 13.61
CA ASP A 72 18.81 1.94 14.83
C ASP A 72 19.00 3.46 14.89
N ALA A 73 20.03 3.99 14.24
CA ALA A 73 20.28 5.44 14.17
C ALA A 73 19.17 6.22 13.47
N ASP A 74 18.36 5.55 12.66
CA ASP A 74 17.25 6.16 11.91
C ASP A 74 15.95 6.24 12.72
N LEU A 75 15.83 5.48 13.81
CA LEU A 75 14.57 5.26 14.54
C LEU A 75 13.88 6.57 14.95
N GLN A 76 14.57 7.43 15.68
CA GLN A 76 13.95 8.65 16.22
C GLN A 76 13.52 9.60 15.09
N ARG A 77 14.42 9.84 14.14
CA ARG A 77 14.14 10.73 13.00
C ARG A 77 12.95 10.23 12.16
N ALA A 78 12.89 8.94 11.89
CA ALA A 78 11.82 8.35 11.09
C ALA A 78 10.47 8.39 11.81
N TRP A 79 10.47 8.16 13.13
CA TRP A 79 9.27 8.32 13.95
C TRP A 79 8.76 9.76 13.94
N ASP A 80 9.62 10.73 14.23
CA ASP A 80 9.24 12.14 14.27
C ASP A 80 8.68 12.60 12.93
N TYR A 81 9.33 12.24 11.83
CA TYR A 81 8.84 12.56 10.49
C TYR A 81 7.50 11.89 10.17
N ALA A 82 7.28 10.64 10.62
CA ALA A 82 6.00 9.98 10.44
C ALA A 82 4.88 10.66 11.24
N GLN A 83 5.19 11.21 12.42
CA GLN A 83 4.21 11.96 13.22
C GLN A 83 3.86 13.32 12.61
N GLU A 84 4.79 13.97 11.90
CA GLU A 84 4.56 15.25 11.21
C GLU A 84 3.80 15.06 9.89
N GLY A 85 4.08 13.98 9.16
CA GLY A 85 3.52 13.71 7.82
C GLY A 85 2.11 13.13 7.80
N GLY A 86 1.55 12.76 8.96
CA GLY A 86 0.23 12.15 9.06
C GLY A 86 -0.92 13.15 8.82
N ARG A 87 -1.85 12.86 7.91
CA ARG A 87 -3.04 13.71 7.66
C ARG A 87 -4.04 13.73 8.82
N ALA A 88 -4.03 12.69 9.66
CA ALA A 88 -4.88 12.60 10.84
C ALA A 88 -4.21 13.16 12.11
N GLY A 89 -3.07 13.86 11.97
CA GLY A 89 -2.25 14.31 13.08
C GLY A 89 -1.31 13.20 13.58
N LYS A 90 -0.76 13.39 14.78
CA LYS A 90 0.11 12.41 15.45
C LYS A 90 -0.66 11.13 15.74
N GLY A 91 -0.04 10.00 15.52
CA GLY A 91 -0.70 8.74 15.80
C GLY A 91 -0.01 7.51 15.22
N ARG A 92 -0.84 6.55 14.91
CA ARG A 92 -0.48 5.21 14.50
C ARG A 92 0.33 5.16 13.20
N VAL A 93 1.36 4.35 13.19
CA VAL A 93 2.20 4.07 12.02
C VAL A 93 2.13 2.59 11.64
N ILE A 94 2.53 2.29 10.40
CA ILE A 94 2.87 0.94 9.95
C ILE A 94 4.38 0.86 9.74
N VAL A 95 4.99 -0.23 10.21
CA VAL A 95 6.34 -0.66 9.87
C VAL A 95 6.23 -1.82 8.92
N GLU A 96 6.86 -1.74 7.75
CA GLU A 96 6.82 -2.75 6.71
C GLU A 96 8.23 -3.19 6.33
N GLY A 97 8.40 -4.48 6.02
CA GLY A 97 9.64 -4.97 5.40
C GLY A 97 9.88 -4.28 4.07
N PHE A 98 11.12 -3.89 3.83
CA PHE A 98 11.52 -3.34 2.53
C PHE A 98 11.50 -4.44 1.47
N ILE A 99 10.86 -4.16 0.35
CA ILE A 99 10.82 -5.06 -0.81
C ILE A 99 11.67 -4.44 -1.91
N ASP A 100 12.67 -5.17 -2.36
CA ASP A 100 13.46 -4.83 -3.54
C ASP A 100 12.75 -5.40 -4.76
N PHE A 101 11.96 -4.58 -5.43
CA PHE A 101 11.14 -4.98 -6.57
C PHE A 101 11.74 -4.51 -7.89
N ASP A 102 11.51 -5.25 -8.96
CA ASP A 102 11.97 -4.88 -10.31
C ASP A 102 11.22 -3.67 -10.86
N TYR A 103 9.93 -3.58 -10.59
CA TYR A 103 9.04 -2.48 -10.98
C TYR A 103 7.76 -2.48 -10.16
N GLU A 104 7.11 -1.34 -10.11
CA GLU A 104 5.81 -1.11 -9.50
C GLU A 104 4.78 -0.83 -10.59
N ILE A 105 3.56 -1.32 -10.40
CA ILE A 105 2.45 -1.08 -11.33
C ILE A 105 1.21 -0.57 -10.60
N THR A 106 0.38 0.16 -11.35
CA THR A 106 -1.05 0.32 -11.02
C THR A 106 -1.89 -0.48 -12.01
N LEU A 107 -2.70 -1.40 -11.51
CA LEU A 107 -3.70 -2.11 -12.30
C LEU A 107 -5.06 -1.46 -12.10
N LEU A 108 -5.51 -0.69 -13.10
CA LEU A 108 -6.86 -0.13 -13.09
C LEU A 108 -7.88 -1.24 -13.28
N THR A 109 -8.71 -1.43 -12.27
CA THR A 109 -9.69 -2.51 -12.15
C THR A 109 -11.09 -1.92 -12.12
N VAL A 110 -11.89 -2.26 -13.12
CA VAL A 110 -13.26 -1.75 -13.30
C VAL A 110 -14.27 -2.81 -12.89
N ARG A 111 -15.02 -2.55 -11.82
CA ARG A 111 -16.13 -3.40 -11.40
C ARG A 111 -17.45 -2.84 -11.92
N HIS A 112 -18.16 -3.62 -12.74
CA HIS A 112 -19.39 -3.23 -13.40
C HIS A 112 -20.48 -4.32 -13.29
N VAL A 113 -21.64 -4.11 -13.88
CA VAL A 113 -22.79 -5.04 -13.81
C VAL A 113 -22.51 -6.42 -14.41
N GLY A 114 -21.62 -6.49 -15.39
CA GLY A 114 -21.24 -7.75 -16.06
C GLY A 114 -20.01 -8.44 -15.48
N GLY A 115 -19.42 -7.91 -14.40
CA GLY A 115 -18.23 -8.51 -13.76
C GLY A 115 -17.09 -7.52 -13.51
N THR A 116 -15.88 -7.95 -13.73
CA THR A 116 -14.65 -7.16 -13.54
C THR A 116 -13.83 -7.15 -14.82
N THR A 117 -13.32 -5.98 -15.19
CA THR A 117 -12.43 -5.79 -16.35
C THR A 117 -11.17 -5.08 -15.89
N PHE A 118 -10.02 -5.48 -16.44
CA PHE A 118 -8.73 -4.88 -16.16
C PHE A 118 -8.28 -4.03 -17.35
N CYS A 119 -7.71 -2.86 -17.07
CA CYS A 119 -6.96 -2.13 -18.08
C CYS A 119 -5.54 -2.71 -18.20
N ALA A 120 -4.82 -2.36 -19.25
CA ALA A 120 -3.41 -2.68 -19.34
C ALA A 120 -2.66 -2.10 -18.12
N PRO A 121 -1.67 -2.82 -17.54
CA PRO A 121 -0.92 -2.32 -16.40
C PRO A 121 -0.21 -0.99 -16.70
N ILE A 122 -0.19 -0.11 -15.71
CA ILE A 122 0.53 1.17 -15.77
C ILE A 122 1.80 1.01 -14.95
N GLY A 123 2.95 1.18 -15.58
CA GLY A 123 4.25 1.24 -14.90
C GLY A 123 4.52 2.65 -14.39
N HIS A 124 5.32 2.74 -13.32
CA HIS A 124 5.66 4.00 -12.69
C HIS A 124 7.15 4.08 -12.39
N ARG A 125 7.71 5.28 -12.49
CA ARG A 125 8.97 5.65 -11.88
C ARG A 125 8.72 6.72 -10.85
N GLN A 126 9.15 6.46 -9.62
CA GLN A 126 9.04 7.39 -8.51
C GLN A 126 10.43 7.83 -8.03
N GLU A 127 10.54 9.08 -7.61
CA GLU A 127 11.71 9.60 -6.92
C GLU A 127 11.26 10.33 -5.66
N ASN A 128 11.82 9.95 -4.52
CA ASN A 128 11.48 10.52 -3.22
C ASN A 128 9.97 10.49 -2.87
N GLY A 129 9.24 9.49 -3.41
CA GLY A 129 7.79 9.35 -3.20
C GLY A 129 6.90 10.12 -4.18
N ASP A 130 7.51 10.84 -5.13
CA ASP A 130 6.78 11.55 -6.18
C ASP A 130 6.87 10.81 -7.51
N TYR A 131 5.73 10.65 -8.19
CA TYR A 131 5.68 10.11 -9.55
C TYR A 131 6.38 11.06 -10.51
N GLN A 132 7.41 10.57 -11.18
CA GLN A 132 8.16 11.30 -12.21
C GLN A 132 7.66 10.94 -13.59
N GLU A 133 7.34 9.67 -13.80
CA GLU A 133 6.99 9.14 -15.10
C GLU A 133 6.02 7.98 -14.96
N SER A 134 5.08 7.87 -15.89
CA SER A 134 4.15 6.75 -16.00
C SER A 134 3.98 6.37 -17.47
N TRP A 135 3.86 5.09 -17.74
CA TRP A 135 3.64 4.57 -19.09
C TRP A 135 2.64 3.43 -19.09
N GLN A 136 1.99 3.22 -20.23
CA GLN A 136 1.02 2.15 -20.42
C GLN A 136 1.08 1.62 -21.87
N PRO A 137 1.21 0.32 -22.09
CA PRO A 137 1.26 -0.74 -21.08
C PRO A 137 2.64 -0.91 -20.43
N GLN A 138 2.67 -1.36 -19.17
CA GLN A 138 3.86 -1.97 -18.59
C GLN A 138 4.03 -3.37 -19.16
N VAL A 139 5.19 -3.65 -19.73
CA VAL A 139 5.52 -5.01 -20.21
C VAL A 139 5.78 -5.91 -19.01
N MET A 140 5.08 -7.03 -18.97
CA MET A 140 5.15 -8.00 -17.87
C MET A 140 5.19 -9.42 -18.42
N SER A 141 5.72 -10.36 -17.64
CA SER A 141 5.53 -11.78 -17.98
C SER A 141 4.05 -12.18 -17.87
N PRO A 142 3.58 -13.15 -18.68
CA PRO A 142 2.19 -13.62 -18.56
C PRO A 142 1.83 -14.10 -17.16
N LYS A 143 2.80 -14.70 -16.43
CA LYS A 143 2.61 -15.13 -15.04
C LYS A 143 2.43 -13.95 -14.10
N ALA A 144 3.26 -12.92 -14.21
CA ALA A 144 3.14 -11.72 -13.37
C ALA A 144 1.83 -10.98 -13.64
N LEU A 145 1.41 -10.86 -14.90
CA LEU A 145 0.13 -10.25 -15.26
C LEU A 145 -1.06 -11.01 -14.65
N ALA A 146 -1.09 -12.33 -14.84
CA ALA A 146 -2.17 -13.16 -14.29
C ALA A 146 -2.25 -13.08 -12.77
N GLU A 147 -1.10 -13.04 -12.07
CA GLU A 147 -1.07 -12.89 -10.62
C GLU A 147 -1.53 -11.51 -10.17
N SER A 148 -1.15 -10.46 -10.88
CA SER A 148 -1.62 -9.08 -10.63
C SER A 148 -3.15 -8.97 -10.77
N GLU A 149 -3.71 -9.57 -11.83
CA GLU A 149 -5.16 -9.62 -12.04
C GLU A 149 -5.88 -10.42 -10.95
N ARG A 150 -5.31 -11.56 -10.53
CA ARG A 150 -5.84 -12.38 -9.43
C ARG A 150 -5.91 -11.59 -8.12
N VAL A 151 -4.83 -10.90 -7.76
CA VAL A 151 -4.76 -10.07 -6.55
C VAL A 151 -5.77 -8.91 -6.63
N ALA A 152 -5.77 -8.18 -7.74
CA ALA A 152 -6.68 -7.06 -7.95
C ALA A 152 -8.16 -7.48 -7.93
N LEU A 153 -8.48 -8.63 -8.52
CA LEU A 153 -9.83 -9.20 -8.47
C LEU A 153 -10.24 -9.48 -7.02
N ALA A 154 -9.42 -10.22 -6.28
CA ALA A 154 -9.71 -10.61 -4.90
C ALA A 154 -9.96 -9.40 -4.00
N VAL A 155 -9.08 -8.40 -4.05
CA VAL A 155 -9.21 -7.18 -3.24
C VAL A 155 -10.47 -6.40 -3.62
N THR A 156 -10.69 -6.16 -4.91
CA THR A 156 -11.82 -5.32 -5.35
C THR A 156 -13.16 -6.04 -5.18
N GLU A 157 -13.21 -7.37 -5.23
CA GLU A 157 -14.40 -8.15 -4.84
C GLU A 157 -14.73 -8.01 -3.36
N ALA A 158 -13.73 -8.13 -2.50
CA ALA A 158 -13.88 -7.96 -1.05
C ALA A 158 -14.31 -6.53 -0.65
N LEU A 159 -13.85 -5.51 -1.38
CA LEU A 159 -14.32 -4.12 -1.20
C LEU A 159 -15.82 -3.98 -1.55
N GLY A 160 -16.30 -4.78 -2.46
CA GLY A 160 -17.70 -4.84 -2.87
C GLY A 160 -18.17 -3.66 -3.74
N GLY A 161 -19.36 -3.80 -4.29
CA GLY A 161 -19.98 -2.77 -5.14
C GLY A 161 -19.33 -2.65 -6.52
N ARG A 162 -19.65 -1.56 -7.18
CA ARG A 162 -19.08 -1.16 -8.49
C ARG A 162 -18.13 0.00 -8.30
N GLY A 163 -17.23 0.19 -9.24
CA GLY A 163 -16.29 1.30 -9.22
C GLY A 163 -15.08 1.10 -10.08
N LEU A 164 -14.28 2.13 -10.17
CA LEU A 164 -12.94 2.09 -10.73
C LEU A 164 -11.95 2.13 -9.55
N PHE A 165 -11.07 1.15 -9.50
CA PHE A 165 -10.06 0.98 -8.46
C PHE A 165 -8.68 0.96 -9.09
N GLY A 166 -7.73 1.74 -8.54
CA GLY A 166 -6.31 1.58 -8.79
C GLY A 166 -5.72 0.62 -7.76
N VAL A 167 -5.19 -0.50 -8.20
CA VAL A 167 -4.51 -1.47 -7.33
C VAL A 167 -3.03 -1.36 -7.61
N GLU A 168 -2.29 -0.85 -6.63
CA GLU A 168 -0.82 -0.74 -6.68
C GLU A 168 -0.20 -2.06 -6.23
N LEU A 169 0.73 -2.59 -7.05
CA LEU A 169 1.35 -3.90 -6.91
C LEU A 169 2.84 -3.84 -7.23
#